data_42787fc65cbb9a71ac97e1f4733580b6
#
_entry.id   42787fc65cbb9a71ac97e1f4733580b6
#
_cell.length_a   1.000
_cell.length_b   1.000
_cell.length_c   1.000
_cell.angle_alpha   90.00
_cell.angle_beta   90.00
_cell.angle_gamma   90.00
#
_symmetry.space_group_name_H-M   'P 1'
#
loop_
_entity.id
_entity.type
_entity.pdbx_description
1 polymer ?
#
loop_
_entity_poly.entity_id
_entity_poly.type
_entity_poly.pdbx_seq_one_letter_code
_entity_poly.pdbx_strand_id
1 'polypeptide(L)'
;HFNGSGSAPARFVSVTNMPPIMNVFEEPEFLFGTAHDFPNRFSGQPDYFADQGEQKGLLMETNFVHDAINLPLIEAKERGAGGGHIRFQLAKCSMNSHISQFPVGTYKKCHRHGPGAHVIILSGEGYSLMHPEGEEPTRYEWKPGSMIVPPNMWFHQHFNTGTTPARYLAFKYEGVAIRNAQGVPKAWISKRIGGDQIDYADESQEVRAMFADSLAQNGLTSN
;
A
#
# COMPACT_ATOMS: atom_id res chain seq x y z
N HIS A 1 21.10 11.78 -4.96
CA HIS A 1 20.58 12.06 -3.61
C HIS A 1 21.69 12.58 -2.72
N PHE A 2 21.40 13.58 -1.90
CA PHE A 2 22.34 14.15 -0.95
C PHE A 2 21.79 14.07 0.46
N ASN A 3 22.59 13.61 1.43
CA ASN A 3 22.23 13.66 2.84
C ASN A 3 22.55 15.06 3.39
N GLY A 4 21.53 15.84 3.69
CA GLY A 4 21.69 17.18 4.28
C GLY A 4 21.96 17.18 5.79
N SER A 5 21.91 16.02 6.47
CA SER A 5 22.26 15.92 7.88
C SER A 5 23.75 15.78 8.08
N GLY A 6 24.34 16.59 8.98
CA GLY A 6 25.75 16.47 9.39
C GLY A 6 26.00 15.36 10.42
N SER A 7 24.97 14.78 11.02
CA SER A 7 25.10 13.89 12.19
C SER A 7 24.30 12.58 12.11
N ALA A 8 23.34 12.45 11.19
CA ALA A 8 22.51 11.26 11.06
C ALA A 8 22.59 10.67 9.65
N PRO A 9 22.63 9.32 9.50
CA PRO A 9 22.59 8.69 8.18
C PRO A 9 21.21 8.86 7.55
N ALA A 10 21.17 9.09 6.22
CA ALA A 10 19.94 8.96 5.43
C ALA A 10 19.71 7.49 5.07
N ARG A 11 18.47 7.03 5.21
CA ARG A 11 18.04 5.70 4.76
C ARG A 11 16.87 5.85 3.80
N PHE A 12 16.93 5.20 2.68
CA PHE A 12 15.85 5.17 1.71
C PHE A 12 15.58 3.75 1.21
N VAL A 13 14.39 3.55 0.65
CA VAL A 13 13.96 2.30 0.02
C VAL A 13 13.58 2.62 -1.43
N SER A 14 14.07 1.80 -2.35
CA SER A 14 13.68 1.86 -3.75
C SER A 14 12.91 0.61 -4.15
N VAL A 15 11.86 0.78 -4.94
CA VAL A 15 11.12 -0.32 -5.57
C VAL A 15 11.21 -0.13 -7.08
N THR A 16 11.64 -1.17 -7.79
CA THR A 16 11.86 -1.11 -9.23
C THR A 16 11.31 -2.35 -9.93
N ASN A 17 10.88 -2.19 -11.17
CA ASN A 17 10.51 -3.26 -12.09
C ASN A 17 11.65 -3.68 -13.02
N MET A 18 12.87 -3.20 -12.80
CA MET A 18 14.01 -3.45 -13.68
C MET A 18 14.39 -4.93 -13.82
N PRO A 19 14.37 -5.78 -12.75
CA PRO A 19 14.74 -7.18 -12.90
C PRO A 19 13.92 -7.95 -13.96
N PRO A 20 12.58 -7.91 -13.99
CA PRO A 20 11.82 -8.55 -15.06
C PRO A 20 12.09 -7.95 -16.44
N ILE A 21 12.35 -6.65 -16.54
CA ILE A 21 12.69 -6.00 -17.81
C ILE A 21 14.05 -6.52 -18.33
N MET A 22 15.05 -6.62 -17.47
CA MET A 22 16.35 -7.18 -17.82
C MET A 22 16.25 -8.64 -18.26
N ASN A 23 15.39 -9.44 -17.62
CA ASN A 23 15.16 -10.83 -18.04
C ASN A 23 14.48 -10.96 -19.41
N VAL A 24 13.71 -9.95 -19.83
CA VAL A 24 13.04 -9.95 -21.14
C VAL A 24 13.96 -9.49 -22.24
N PHE A 25 14.79 -8.47 -22.00
CA PHE A 25 15.59 -7.84 -23.05
C PHE A 25 17.04 -8.31 -23.10
N GLU A 26 17.57 -8.98 -22.10
CA GLU A 26 18.90 -9.62 -22.03
C GLU A 26 20.12 -8.78 -22.52
N GLU A 27 19.89 -7.63 -23.18
CA GLU A 27 20.92 -6.75 -23.75
C GLU A 27 21.02 -5.45 -22.94
N PRO A 28 22.06 -5.31 -22.09
CA PRO A 28 22.23 -4.12 -21.25
C PRO A 28 22.37 -2.82 -22.04
N GLU A 29 23.02 -2.83 -23.19
CA GLU A 29 23.19 -1.63 -24.00
C GLU A 29 21.88 -1.11 -24.55
N PHE A 30 20.94 -1.99 -24.92
CA PHE A 30 19.58 -1.60 -25.32
C PHE A 30 18.83 -0.92 -24.17
N LEU A 31 19.02 -1.40 -22.94
CA LEU A 31 18.31 -0.86 -21.77
C LEU A 31 18.92 0.44 -21.23
N PHE A 32 20.25 0.51 -21.18
CA PHE A 32 20.96 1.59 -20.49
C PHE A 32 21.70 2.55 -21.43
N GLY A 33 21.99 2.13 -22.66
CA GLY A 33 22.67 2.92 -23.67
C GLY A 33 21.73 3.70 -24.60
N THR A 34 20.41 3.58 -24.43
CA THR A 34 19.45 4.31 -25.27
C THR A 34 19.55 5.81 -25.05
N ALA A 35 19.58 6.55 -26.16
CA ALA A 35 19.55 8.01 -26.17
C ALA A 35 18.11 8.57 -26.19
N HIS A 36 17.08 7.73 -26.02
CA HIS A 36 15.70 8.16 -26.05
C HIS A 36 15.33 8.97 -24.82
N ASP A 37 14.80 10.15 -25.04
CA ASP A 37 14.21 11.01 -24.01
C ASP A 37 12.70 10.84 -23.94
N PHE A 38 12.14 11.17 -22.79
CA PHE A 38 10.70 11.20 -22.56
C PHE A 38 10.22 12.63 -22.22
N PRO A 39 10.30 13.59 -23.17
CA PRO A 39 10.02 15.00 -22.90
C PRO A 39 8.56 15.27 -22.52
N ASN A 40 7.64 14.37 -22.84
CA ASN A 40 6.26 14.40 -22.38
C ASN A 40 6.08 14.07 -20.89
N ARG A 41 7.11 13.51 -20.24
CA ARG A 41 7.13 13.27 -18.78
C ARG A 41 7.86 14.35 -18.02
N PHE A 42 8.97 14.83 -18.59
CA PHE A 42 9.81 15.88 -18.05
C PHE A 42 10.58 16.57 -19.17
N SER A 43 10.42 17.87 -19.33
CA SER A 43 11.08 18.69 -20.36
C SER A 43 12.02 19.76 -19.78
N GLY A 44 12.46 19.59 -18.54
CA GLY A 44 13.34 20.53 -17.85
C GLY A 44 12.61 21.66 -17.11
N GLN A 45 11.32 21.50 -16.79
CA GLN A 45 10.57 22.51 -16.04
C GLN A 45 11.23 22.76 -14.67
N PRO A 46 11.53 24.00 -14.30
CA PRO A 46 12.22 24.31 -13.05
C PRO A 46 11.37 24.03 -11.81
N ASP A 47 10.05 24.02 -11.95
CA ASP A 47 9.07 23.82 -10.88
C ASP A 47 8.48 22.39 -10.85
N TYR A 48 9.05 21.46 -11.64
CA TYR A 48 8.55 20.07 -11.77
C TYR A 48 8.29 19.36 -10.43
N PHE A 49 9.08 19.62 -9.41
CA PHE A 49 8.92 19.08 -8.06
C PHE A 49 8.23 20.04 -7.08
N ALA A 50 7.86 21.22 -7.50
CA ALA A 50 7.21 22.21 -6.64
C ALA A 50 5.68 21.96 -6.55
N ASP A 51 5.09 21.38 -7.59
CA ASP A 51 3.67 21.09 -7.65
C ASP A 51 3.36 19.79 -6.88
N GLN A 52 2.25 19.84 -6.12
CA GLN A 52 1.69 18.68 -5.42
C GLN A 52 1.02 17.67 -6.38
N GLY A 53 0.94 17.99 -7.68
CA GLY A 53 0.27 17.21 -8.70
C GLY A 53 -1.24 17.40 -8.74
N GLU A 54 -1.89 16.72 -9.69
CA GLU A 54 -3.34 16.79 -9.90
C GLU A 54 -4.05 15.67 -9.14
N GLN A 55 -5.01 16.06 -8.30
CA GLN A 55 -5.85 15.12 -7.56
C GLN A 55 -7.19 14.91 -8.26
N LYS A 56 -7.51 13.64 -8.58
CA LYS A 56 -8.77 13.17 -9.15
C LYS A 56 -9.40 12.10 -8.25
N GLY A 57 -10.27 12.50 -7.35
CA GLY A 57 -10.82 11.58 -6.35
C GLY A 57 -9.69 10.96 -5.49
N LEU A 58 -9.63 9.63 -5.44
CA LEU A 58 -8.59 8.90 -4.71
C LEU A 58 -7.25 8.80 -5.44
N LEU A 59 -7.11 9.35 -6.64
CA LEU A 59 -5.88 9.34 -7.43
C LEU A 59 -5.22 10.72 -7.40
N MET A 60 -3.95 10.74 -7.07
CA MET A 60 -3.06 11.90 -7.24
C MET A 60 -2.00 11.56 -8.30
N GLU A 61 -1.99 12.31 -9.39
CA GLU A 61 -0.95 12.25 -10.41
C GLU A 61 0.16 13.21 -10.03
N THR A 62 1.31 12.69 -9.64
CA THR A 62 2.46 13.47 -9.16
C THR A 62 3.75 12.67 -9.35
N ASN A 63 4.88 13.31 -9.25
CA ASN A 63 6.21 12.67 -9.22
C ASN A 63 6.95 12.93 -7.91
N PHE A 64 6.35 13.69 -6.99
CA PHE A 64 6.94 13.96 -5.71
C PHE A 64 5.86 14.13 -4.62
N VAL A 65 6.06 13.47 -3.49
CA VAL A 65 5.24 13.63 -2.28
C VAL A 65 6.15 14.14 -1.17
N HIS A 66 5.99 15.39 -0.79
CA HIS A 66 6.86 16.08 0.17
C HIS A 66 6.83 15.42 1.56
N ASP A 67 5.66 15.03 2.02
CA ASP A 67 5.46 14.46 3.34
C ASP A 67 4.41 13.33 3.30
N ALA A 68 4.88 12.11 3.18
CA ALA A 68 4.01 10.93 3.18
C ALA A 68 3.40 10.63 4.55
N ILE A 69 3.99 11.15 5.63
CA ILE A 69 3.53 10.91 7.01
C ILE A 69 2.30 11.78 7.32
N ASN A 70 2.32 13.05 6.94
CA ASN A 70 1.28 14.01 7.30
C ASN A 70 0.32 14.36 6.14
N LEU A 71 0.51 13.79 4.95
CA LEU A 71 -0.37 14.05 3.80
C LEU A 71 -1.83 13.78 4.16
N PRO A 72 -2.76 14.75 3.94
CA PRO A 72 -4.19 14.53 4.13
C PRO A 72 -4.70 13.39 3.23
N LEU A 73 -5.53 12.50 3.77
CA LEU A 73 -6.10 11.38 3.06
C LEU A 73 -7.61 11.56 2.87
N ILE A 74 -8.17 10.89 1.87
CA ILE A 74 -9.60 10.88 1.57
C ILE A 74 -10.20 9.62 2.21
N GLU A 75 -11.41 9.74 2.79
CA GLU A 75 -12.11 8.59 3.35
C GLU A 75 -12.39 7.53 2.28
N ALA A 76 -12.11 6.29 2.59
CA ALA A 76 -12.32 5.12 1.72
C ALA A 76 -13.19 4.07 2.43
N LYS A 77 -14.50 4.31 2.43
CA LYS A 77 -15.52 3.51 3.17
C LYS A 77 -15.52 2.03 2.79
N GLU A 78 -15.26 1.72 1.53
CA GLU A 78 -15.26 0.35 1.00
C GLU A 78 -14.21 -0.54 1.67
N ARG A 79 -13.15 0.09 2.19
CA ARG A 79 -12.03 -0.61 2.85
C ARG A 79 -12.27 -0.85 4.34
N GLY A 80 -13.37 -0.35 4.88
CA GLY A 80 -13.73 -0.45 6.30
C GLY A 80 -12.90 0.46 7.21
N ALA A 81 -13.16 0.35 8.52
CA ALA A 81 -12.40 0.97 9.61
C ALA A 81 -12.33 2.50 9.61
N GLY A 82 -13.21 3.22 8.93
CA GLY A 82 -13.13 4.70 8.87
C GLY A 82 -11.80 5.22 8.33
N GLY A 83 -11.16 4.45 7.47
CA GLY A 83 -9.78 4.72 7.03
C GLY A 83 -9.70 5.73 5.89
N GLY A 84 -8.57 6.44 5.86
CA GLY A 84 -8.18 7.29 4.74
C GLY A 84 -7.34 6.54 3.70
N HIS A 85 -7.43 6.97 2.45
CA HIS A 85 -6.67 6.41 1.34
C HIS A 85 -6.37 7.47 0.29
N ILE A 86 -5.20 7.38 -0.32
CA ILE A 86 -4.85 8.10 -1.55
C ILE A 86 -3.92 7.23 -2.38
N ARG A 87 -4.10 7.24 -3.67
CA ARG A 87 -3.29 6.50 -4.63
C ARG A 87 -2.48 7.46 -5.47
N PHE A 88 -1.22 7.14 -5.71
CA PHE A 88 -0.32 7.94 -6.53
C PHE A 88 0.00 7.24 -7.83
N GLN A 89 -0.08 7.99 -8.91
CA GLN A 89 0.59 7.66 -10.16
C GLN A 89 1.82 8.55 -10.26
N LEU A 90 2.99 7.96 -10.04
CA LEU A 90 4.25 8.68 -9.98
C LEU A 90 4.87 8.80 -11.37
N ALA A 91 5.01 10.01 -11.87
CA ALA A 91 5.66 10.34 -13.15
C ALA A 91 5.14 9.50 -14.34
N LYS A 92 3.87 9.10 -14.33
CA LYS A 92 3.23 8.23 -15.35
C LYS A 92 4.01 6.95 -15.66
N CYS A 93 4.73 6.41 -14.68
CA CYS A 93 5.49 5.18 -14.83
C CYS A 93 4.65 3.94 -14.51
N SER A 94 5.22 2.75 -14.73
CA SER A 94 4.57 1.46 -14.47
C SER A 94 4.48 1.07 -13.00
N MET A 95 5.11 1.83 -12.11
CA MET A 95 5.00 1.67 -10.67
C MET A 95 4.02 2.69 -10.11
N ASN A 96 3.10 2.26 -9.27
CA ASN A 96 2.30 3.17 -8.48
C ASN A 96 2.43 2.89 -6.99
N SER A 97 1.94 3.82 -6.20
CA SER A 97 1.91 3.68 -4.75
C SER A 97 0.58 4.16 -4.19
N HIS A 98 0.33 3.81 -2.94
CA HIS A 98 -0.76 4.40 -2.19
C HIS A 98 -0.40 4.54 -0.72
N ILE A 99 -0.98 5.54 -0.08
CA ILE A 99 -0.99 5.68 1.37
C ILE A 99 -2.37 5.28 1.87
N SER A 100 -2.40 4.52 2.94
CA SER A 100 -3.61 4.17 3.66
C SER A 100 -3.39 4.36 5.15
N GLN A 101 -4.43 4.85 5.84
CA GLN A 101 -4.43 5.04 7.29
C GLN A 101 -5.73 4.52 7.87
N PHE A 102 -5.69 4.00 9.10
CA PHE A 102 -6.88 3.60 9.84
C PHE A 102 -6.71 3.85 11.34
N PRO A 103 -7.81 4.15 12.05
CA PRO A 103 -7.78 4.58 13.45
C PRO A 103 -7.22 3.52 14.39
N VAL A 104 -6.92 3.96 15.62
CA VAL A 104 -6.65 3.09 16.77
C VAL A 104 -7.85 2.17 17.04
N GLY A 105 -7.60 0.93 17.41
CA GLY A 105 -8.66 -0.04 17.73
C GLY A 105 -9.52 -0.43 16.54
N THR A 106 -8.99 -0.34 15.32
CA THR A 106 -9.67 -0.74 14.09
C THR A 106 -8.78 -1.62 13.21
N TYR A 107 -9.39 -2.27 12.22
CA TYR A 107 -8.69 -3.09 11.25
C TYR A 107 -9.37 -3.04 9.87
N LYS A 108 -8.62 -3.37 8.82
CA LYS A 108 -9.11 -3.39 7.44
C LYS A 108 -9.86 -4.69 7.15
N LYS A 109 -10.81 -4.66 6.23
CA LYS A 109 -11.42 -5.89 5.69
C LYS A 109 -10.37 -6.79 5.07
N CYS A 110 -10.47 -8.09 5.34
CA CYS A 110 -9.64 -9.10 4.73
C CYS A 110 -9.86 -9.13 3.21
N HIS A 111 -8.77 -9.18 2.45
CA HIS A 111 -8.87 -9.21 1.00
C HIS A 111 -7.61 -9.83 0.40
N ARG A 112 -7.69 -10.16 -0.88
CA ARG A 112 -6.54 -10.62 -1.66
C ARG A 112 -6.43 -9.89 -2.99
N HIS A 113 -5.25 -9.84 -3.51
CA HIS A 113 -4.98 -9.34 -4.86
C HIS A 113 -3.61 -9.85 -5.34
N GLY A 114 -3.39 -9.75 -6.63
CA GLY A 114 -2.10 -10.00 -7.26
C GLY A 114 -1.69 -8.81 -8.13
N PRO A 115 -0.41 -8.69 -8.40
CA PRO A 115 0.74 -9.11 -7.60
C PRO A 115 0.81 -8.37 -6.28
N GLY A 116 1.59 -8.90 -5.32
CA GLY A 116 1.72 -8.34 -3.98
C GLY A 116 2.19 -6.88 -3.95
N ALA A 117 1.76 -6.15 -2.92
CA ALA A 117 2.25 -4.80 -2.66
C ALA A 117 3.39 -4.84 -1.62
N HIS A 118 4.43 -4.02 -1.82
CA HIS A 118 5.46 -3.79 -0.80
C HIS A 118 4.94 -2.73 0.17
N VAL A 119 4.47 -3.16 1.34
CA VAL A 119 3.85 -2.32 2.36
C VAL A 119 4.90 -1.90 3.37
N ILE A 120 5.09 -0.60 3.53
CA ILE A 120 6.02 0.01 4.50
C ILE A 120 5.21 0.74 5.56
N ILE A 121 5.39 0.37 6.82
CA ILE A 121 4.69 1.00 7.93
C ILE A 121 5.35 2.35 8.26
N LEU A 122 4.56 3.43 8.21
CA LEU A 122 4.99 4.78 8.51
C LEU A 122 4.69 5.18 9.96
N SER A 123 3.53 4.75 10.49
CA SER A 123 3.12 4.98 11.88
C SER A 123 2.19 3.88 12.37
N GLY A 124 1.97 3.83 13.69
CA GLY A 124 1.16 2.82 14.35
C GLY A 124 1.89 1.51 14.58
N GLU A 125 1.29 0.64 15.37
CA GLU A 125 1.79 -0.70 15.71
C GLU A 125 0.64 -1.70 15.65
N GLY A 126 0.95 -2.94 15.30
CA GLY A 126 -0.07 -3.96 15.21
C GLY A 126 0.43 -5.20 14.48
N TYR A 127 -0.49 -5.92 13.85
CA TYR A 127 -0.16 -7.13 13.13
C TYR A 127 -0.94 -7.28 11.84
N SER A 128 -0.48 -8.16 10.98
CA SER A 128 -1.20 -8.63 9.80
C SER A 128 -1.47 -10.12 9.92
N LEU A 129 -2.65 -10.54 9.47
CA LEU A 129 -2.94 -11.94 9.19
C LEU A 129 -2.78 -12.18 7.70
N MET A 130 -2.11 -13.28 7.32
CA MET A 130 -1.91 -13.67 5.93
C MET A 130 -2.06 -15.18 5.78
N HIS A 131 -2.79 -15.63 4.75
CA HIS A 131 -2.97 -17.05 4.45
C HIS A 131 -3.43 -17.28 3.00
N PRO A 132 -3.08 -18.42 2.39
CA PRO A 132 -3.76 -18.87 1.17
C PRO A 132 -5.22 -19.19 1.45
N GLU A 133 -6.04 -19.35 0.42
CA GLU A 133 -7.45 -19.74 0.59
C GLU A 133 -7.55 -21.16 1.16
N GLY A 134 -8.35 -21.30 2.20
CA GLY A 134 -8.60 -22.59 2.86
C GLY A 134 -7.58 -22.98 3.92
N GLU A 135 -6.60 -22.13 4.21
CA GLU A 135 -5.63 -22.37 5.28
C GLU A 135 -5.81 -21.39 6.45
N GLU A 136 -5.26 -21.78 7.62
CA GLU A 136 -5.31 -20.95 8.82
C GLU A 136 -4.42 -19.70 8.68
N PRO A 137 -4.87 -18.54 9.21
CA PRO A 137 -4.10 -17.31 9.15
C PRO A 137 -2.81 -17.38 9.99
N THR A 138 -1.71 -16.95 9.40
CA THR A 138 -0.46 -16.69 10.13
C THR A 138 -0.35 -15.23 10.50
N ARG A 139 0.04 -14.97 11.75
CA ARG A 139 0.18 -13.61 12.31
C ARG A 139 1.61 -13.09 12.18
N TYR A 140 1.74 -11.84 11.74
CA TYR A 140 3.00 -11.12 11.56
C TYR A 140 2.91 -9.74 12.22
N GLU A 141 3.72 -9.51 13.24
CA GLU A 141 3.79 -8.21 13.94
C GLU A 141 4.50 -7.16 13.11
N TRP A 142 4.08 -5.90 13.26
CA TRP A 142 4.72 -4.77 12.59
C TRP A 142 4.68 -3.49 13.44
N LYS A 143 5.65 -2.61 13.17
CA LYS A 143 5.83 -1.29 13.74
C LYS A 143 6.42 -0.34 12.70
N PRO A 144 6.58 0.97 12.98
CA PRO A 144 7.19 1.91 12.04
C PRO A 144 8.55 1.41 11.53
N GLY A 145 8.73 1.44 10.21
CA GLY A 145 9.91 0.89 9.52
C GLY A 145 9.80 -0.60 9.15
N SER A 146 8.79 -1.33 9.59
CA SER A 146 8.53 -2.69 9.10
C SER A 146 8.13 -2.67 7.62
N MET A 147 8.56 -3.71 6.89
CA MET A 147 8.16 -3.94 5.51
C MET A 147 7.48 -5.31 5.40
N ILE A 148 6.31 -5.34 4.78
CA ILE A 148 5.48 -6.54 4.61
C ILE A 148 5.16 -6.69 3.14
N VAL A 149 5.27 -7.90 2.61
CA VAL A 149 4.85 -8.22 1.23
C VAL A 149 3.89 -9.40 1.30
N PRO A 150 2.57 -9.18 1.26
CA PRO A 150 1.61 -10.28 1.16
C PRO A 150 1.90 -11.10 -0.11
N PRO A 151 2.02 -12.43 -0.01
CA PRO A 151 2.21 -13.27 -1.19
C PRO A 151 1.08 -13.10 -2.21
N ASN A 152 1.38 -13.38 -3.48
CA ASN A 152 0.42 -13.24 -4.57
C ASN A 152 -0.86 -14.05 -4.29
N MET A 153 -2.02 -13.38 -4.37
CA MET A 153 -3.35 -13.95 -4.13
C MET A 153 -3.59 -14.53 -2.73
N TRP A 154 -2.73 -14.29 -1.76
CA TRP A 154 -3.04 -14.62 -0.37
C TRP A 154 -4.01 -13.62 0.22
N PHE A 155 -4.96 -14.09 1.01
CA PHE A 155 -5.77 -13.25 1.86
C PHE A 155 -4.88 -12.56 2.88
N HIS A 156 -5.10 -11.26 3.08
CA HIS A 156 -4.36 -10.48 4.06
C HIS A 156 -5.23 -9.38 4.67
N GLN A 157 -4.92 -9.05 5.92
CA GLN A 157 -5.66 -8.12 6.74
C GLN A 157 -4.70 -7.43 7.71
N HIS A 158 -4.94 -6.16 8.01
CA HIS A 158 -4.06 -5.35 8.86
C HIS A 158 -4.84 -4.83 10.06
N PHE A 159 -4.32 -5.02 11.27
CA PHE A 159 -4.93 -4.71 12.56
C PHE A 159 -4.09 -3.68 13.30
N ASN A 160 -4.69 -2.56 13.69
CA ASN A 160 -4.03 -1.56 14.51
C ASN A 160 -4.32 -1.83 15.99
N THR A 161 -3.32 -2.31 16.71
CA THR A 161 -3.38 -2.56 18.16
C THR A 161 -2.53 -1.57 18.95
N GLY A 162 -1.92 -0.60 18.29
CA GLY A 162 -1.16 0.47 18.91
C GLY A 162 -2.01 1.65 19.34
N THR A 163 -1.38 2.64 19.96
CA THR A 163 -2.02 3.83 20.53
C THR A 163 -2.09 5.02 19.55
N THR A 164 -1.60 4.84 18.33
CA THR A 164 -1.63 5.86 17.28
C THR A 164 -2.24 5.30 15.99
N PRO A 165 -2.81 6.14 15.11
CA PRO A 165 -3.30 5.67 13.82
C PRO A 165 -2.24 4.90 13.04
N ALA A 166 -2.62 3.76 12.49
CA ALA A 166 -1.74 2.97 11.63
C ALA A 166 -1.75 3.55 10.21
N ARG A 167 -0.58 3.90 9.71
CA ARG A 167 -0.36 4.47 8.38
C ARG A 167 0.70 3.67 7.64
N TYR A 168 0.42 3.32 6.41
CA TYR A 168 1.39 2.62 5.56
C TYR A 168 1.43 3.18 4.14
N LEU A 169 2.61 3.08 3.55
CA LEU A 169 2.89 3.32 2.15
C LEU A 169 3.08 1.98 1.44
N ALA A 170 2.38 1.75 0.34
CA ALA A 170 2.50 0.53 -0.43
C ALA A 170 2.86 0.83 -1.88
N PHE A 171 3.80 0.06 -2.43
CA PHE A 171 4.21 0.11 -3.84
C PHE A 171 3.75 -1.14 -4.58
N LYS A 172 3.28 -0.97 -5.80
CA LYS A 172 2.84 -2.06 -6.69
C LYS A 172 2.94 -1.68 -8.16
N TYR A 173 2.82 -2.66 -9.02
CA TYR A 173 2.73 -2.42 -10.46
C TYR A 173 1.41 -1.73 -10.83
N GLU A 174 1.45 -0.82 -11.79
CA GLU A 174 0.27 -0.19 -12.40
C GLU A 174 -0.47 -1.23 -13.27
N GLY A 175 -1.80 -1.12 -13.30
CA GLY A 175 -2.65 -1.86 -14.25
C GLY A 175 -2.86 -3.36 -13.97
N VAL A 176 -2.25 -3.92 -12.93
CA VAL A 176 -2.32 -5.37 -12.64
C VAL A 176 -3.48 -5.80 -11.74
N ALA A 177 -4.31 -4.88 -11.28
CA ALA A 177 -5.47 -5.23 -10.47
C ALA A 177 -6.51 -5.99 -11.32
N ILE A 178 -6.90 -7.18 -10.87
CA ILE A 178 -8.02 -7.92 -11.45
C ILE A 178 -9.29 -7.13 -11.17
N ARG A 179 -10.04 -6.80 -12.22
CA ARG A 179 -11.23 -5.96 -12.17
C ARG A 179 -12.47 -6.72 -12.62
N ASN A 180 -13.64 -6.30 -12.14
CA ASN A 180 -14.92 -6.75 -12.67
C ASN A 180 -15.27 -6.04 -14.00
N ALA A 181 -16.41 -6.38 -14.57
CA ALA A 181 -16.90 -5.78 -15.83
C ALA A 181 -17.12 -4.24 -15.74
N GLN A 182 -17.32 -3.70 -14.55
CA GLN A 182 -17.48 -2.27 -14.29
C GLN A 182 -16.15 -1.57 -13.98
N GLY A 183 -15.01 -2.26 -14.10
CA GLY A 183 -13.68 -1.73 -13.84
C GLY A 183 -13.31 -1.59 -12.35
N VAL A 184 -14.13 -2.11 -11.43
CA VAL A 184 -13.84 -2.08 -9.98
C VAL A 184 -12.87 -3.19 -9.61
N PRO A 185 -11.79 -2.93 -8.84
CA PRO A 185 -10.88 -3.97 -8.38
C PRO A 185 -11.61 -5.04 -7.55
N LYS A 186 -11.44 -6.32 -7.89
CA LYS A 186 -12.09 -7.44 -7.16
C LYS A 186 -11.75 -7.45 -5.68
N ALA A 187 -10.56 -6.98 -5.29
CA ALA A 187 -10.15 -6.81 -3.90
C ALA A 187 -11.01 -5.81 -3.09
N TRP A 188 -11.88 -5.06 -3.74
CA TRP A 188 -12.82 -4.10 -3.13
C TRP A 188 -14.27 -4.59 -3.19
N ILE A 189 -14.50 -5.75 -3.76
CA ILE A 189 -15.82 -6.35 -3.95
C ILE A 189 -15.94 -7.53 -2.99
N SER A 190 -17.09 -7.64 -2.32
CA SER A 190 -17.40 -8.75 -1.42
C SER A 190 -17.26 -10.11 -2.13
N LYS A 191 -16.68 -11.09 -1.42
CA LYS A 191 -16.60 -12.48 -1.87
C LYS A 191 -17.99 -13.08 -2.13
N ARG A 192 -19.03 -12.61 -1.41
CA ARG A 192 -20.42 -13.03 -1.60
C ARG A 192 -20.94 -12.79 -3.03
N ILE A 193 -20.39 -11.82 -3.73
CA ILE A 193 -20.80 -11.45 -5.11
C ILE A 193 -19.65 -11.59 -6.11
N GLY A 194 -18.72 -12.52 -5.85
CA GLY A 194 -17.65 -12.87 -6.79
C GLY A 194 -16.40 -11.96 -6.74
N GLY A 195 -16.25 -11.19 -5.68
CA GLY A 195 -15.04 -10.44 -5.39
C GLY A 195 -14.00 -11.21 -4.58
N ASP A 196 -13.00 -10.50 -4.10
CA ASP A 196 -11.86 -11.01 -3.34
C ASP A 196 -11.72 -10.32 -1.96
N GLN A 197 -12.82 -9.76 -1.42
CA GLN A 197 -12.88 -9.16 -0.09
C GLN A 197 -13.86 -9.93 0.81
N ILE A 198 -13.44 -10.25 2.04
CA ILE A 198 -14.27 -10.84 3.08
C ILE A 198 -14.89 -9.70 3.89
N ASP A 199 -16.21 -9.68 4.00
CA ASP A 199 -16.90 -8.68 4.82
C ASP A 199 -16.75 -9.02 6.31
N TYR A 200 -16.79 -8.03 7.17
CA TYR A 200 -16.71 -8.22 8.62
C TYR A 200 -17.76 -9.23 9.16
N ALA A 201 -18.93 -9.30 8.53
CA ALA A 201 -19.96 -10.26 8.92
C ALA A 201 -19.61 -11.73 8.60
N ASP A 202 -18.67 -11.95 7.67
CA ASP A 202 -18.22 -13.29 7.22
C ASP A 202 -16.90 -13.71 7.85
N GLU A 203 -16.32 -12.84 8.67
CA GLU A 203 -15.07 -13.08 9.35
C GLU A 203 -15.24 -14.07 10.48
N SER A 204 -14.24 -14.93 10.70
CA SER A 204 -14.29 -15.92 11.77
C SER A 204 -14.31 -15.27 13.16
N GLN A 205 -14.87 -16.00 14.14
CA GLN A 205 -14.89 -15.52 15.52
C GLN A 205 -13.47 -15.49 16.12
N GLU A 206 -12.60 -16.38 15.70
CA GLU A 206 -11.20 -16.49 16.15
C GLU A 206 -10.42 -15.23 15.77
N VAL A 207 -10.60 -14.69 14.56
CA VAL A 207 -9.96 -13.44 14.13
C VAL A 207 -10.41 -12.27 14.99
N ARG A 208 -11.70 -12.17 15.28
CA ARG A 208 -12.25 -11.11 16.16
C ARG A 208 -11.76 -11.25 17.60
N ALA A 209 -11.74 -12.46 18.15
CA ALA A 209 -11.23 -12.73 19.48
C ALA A 209 -9.74 -12.36 19.59
N MET A 210 -8.92 -12.79 18.63
CA MET A 210 -7.50 -12.44 18.56
C MET A 210 -7.28 -10.92 18.55
N PHE A 211 -8.11 -10.17 17.85
CA PHE A 211 -8.02 -8.72 17.82
C PHE A 211 -8.42 -8.10 19.17
N ALA A 212 -9.53 -8.54 19.74
CA ALA A 212 -9.99 -8.08 21.06
C ALA A 212 -8.96 -8.34 22.16
N ASP A 213 -8.38 -9.55 22.19
CA ASP A 213 -7.33 -9.92 23.14
C ASP A 213 -6.08 -9.05 22.98
N SER A 214 -5.68 -8.78 21.73
CA SER A 214 -4.51 -7.94 21.43
C SER A 214 -4.74 -6.49 21.87
N LEU A 215 -5.95 -5.95 21.71
CA LEU A 215 -6.32 -4.63 22.21
C LEU A 215 -6.30 -4.58 23.74
N ALA A 216 -6.91 -5.59 24.40
CA ALA A 216 -6.94 -5.67 25.85
C ALA A 216 -5.53 -5.73 26.47
N GLN A 217 -4.59 -6.46 25.85
CA GLN A 217 -3.18 -6.50 26.27
C GLN A 217 -2.51 -5.11 26.21
N ASN A 218 -2.95 -4.25 25.32
CA ASN A 218 -2.45 -2.88 25.15
C ASN A 218 -3.30 -1.82 25.86
N GLY A 219 -4.28 -2.24 26.69
CA GLY A 219 -5.18 -1.35 27.41
C GLY A 219 -6.17 -0.57 26.52
N LEU A 220 -6.48 -1.13 25.35
CA LEU A 220 -7.36 -0.53 24.35
C LEU A 220 -8.66 -1.33 24.19
N THR A 221 -9.64 -0.71 23.54
CA THR A 221 -10.90 -1.34 23.12
C THR A 221 -11.11 -1.16 21.62
N SER A 222 -11.90 -2.04 21.02
CA SER A 222 -12.34 -1.90 19.63
C SER A 222 -13.25 -0.67 19.47
N ASN A 223 -13.05 0.09 18.43
CA ASN A 223 -13.93 1.17 17.97
C ASN A 223 -14.96 0.65 16.99
#